data_a0ee8f7bdc218ef93b925adf1d5c66f8
#
_entry.id   a0ee8f7bdc218ef93b925adf1d5c66f8
#
_cell.length_a   1.000
_cell.length_b   1.000
_cell.length_c   1.000
_cell.angle_alpha   90.00
_cell.angle_beta   90.00
_cell.angle_gamma   90.00
#
_symmetry.space_group_name_H-M   'P 1'
#
loop_
_entity.id
_entity.type
_entity.pdbx_description
1 polymer ?
#
loop_
_entity_poly.entity_id
_entity_poly.type
_entity_poly.pdbx_seq_one_letter_code
_entity_poly.pdbx_strand_id
1 'polypeptide(L)'
;MLSPDEIERLMPAERARFRSPIPVQSVSSDEFAPAPQTPKQKELKARLSELGSALAKHQGLSRRAFFQGAAGMAAAFVAMNDTYGQIYDATLAEARDPARANERASGLRGQFIMDMHTHFLREDTRLEGFVRSREAVGKAGWNPALQGKPQTLDDLKFANYFKEIFLDSDTQVALISGSGSEDPRDWFLTNEMKAQARADVNTKAG
;
A
#
# COMPACT_ATOMS: atom_id res chain seq x y z
N MET A 1 -11.22 14.79 8.75
CA MET A 1 -9.82 14.31 8.87
C MET A 1 -9.13 15.31 9.78
N LEU A 2 -8.41 14.87 10.81
CA LEU A 2 -7.65 15.80 11.66
C LEU A 2 -6.50 16.38 10.82
N SER A 3 -6.24 17.67 10.96
CA SER A 3 -5.08 18.33 10.36
C SER A 3 -3.78 17.75 10.95
N PRO A 4 -2.64 17.89 10.26
CA PRO A 4 -1.34 17.49 10.82
C PRO A 4 -1.05 18.09 12.20
N ASP A 5 -1.45 19.34 12.42
CA ASP A 5 -1.27 20.04 13.70
C ASP A 5 -2.17 19.50 14.81
N GLU A 6 -3.40 19.07 14.49
CA GLU A 6 -4.28 18.40 15.45
C GLU A 6 -3.77 17.01 15.82
N ILE A 7 -3.20 16.28 14.87
CA ILE A 7 -2.54 14.99 15.13
C ILE A 7 -1.32 15.17 16.03
N GLU A 8 -0.51 16.20 15.79
CA GLU A 8 0.67 16.51 16.61
C GLU A 8 0.30 16.90 18.02
N ARG A 9 -0.80 17.64 18.22
CA ARG A 9 -1.31 18.03 19.56
C ARG A 9 -1.89 16.84 20.32
N LEU A 10 -2.54 15.90 19.62
CA LEU A 10 -3.16 14.73 20.25
C LEU A 10 -2.15 13.63 20.61
N MET A 11 -0.99 13.61 19.96
CA MET A 11 0.02 12.57 20.14
C MET A 11 1.45 13.15 20.17
N PRO A 12 1.79 14.02 21.13
CA PRO A 12 3.07 14.72 21.17
C PRO A 12 4.30 13.80 21.30
N ALA A 13 4.13 12.59 21.85
CA ALA A 13 5.20 11.60 21.98
C ALA A 13 5.36 10.70 20.75
N GLU A 14 4.39 10.65 19.86
CA GLU A 14 4.39 9.81 18.66
C GLU A 14 4.36 10.67 17.40
N ARG A 15 5.41 11.47 17.19
CA ARG A 15 5.58 12.34 15.99
C ARG A 15 5.63 11.58 14.66
N ALA A 16 5.83 10.27 14.69
CA ALA A 16 5.73 9.44 13.50
C ALA A 16 4.25 9.15 13.20
N ARG A 17 3.81 9.53 12.00
CA ARG A 17 2.49 9.12 11.50
C ARG A 17 2.30 7.63 11.75
N PHE A 18 1.20 7.27 12.41
CA PHE A 18 0.79 5.88 12.52
C PHE A 18 0.54 5.36 11.12
N ARG A 19 1.45 4.53 10.64
CA ARG A 19 1.24 3.75 9.42
C ARG A 19 0.61 2.44 9.84
N SER A 20 -0.67 2.30 9.55
CA SER A 20 -1.36 1.03 9.67
C SER A 20 -0.72 0.02 8.70
N PRO A 21 -0.50 -1.25 9.11
CA PRO A 21 -0.04 -2.30 8.21
C PRO A 21 -1.10 -2.70 7.17
N ILE A 22 -2.34 -2.27 7.38
CA ILE A 22 -3.47 -2.47 6.46
C ILE A 22 -4.18 -1.14 6.19
N PRO A 23 -4.85 -0.97 5.06
CA PRO A 23 -5.67 0.20 4.78
C PRO A 23 -6.84 0.30 5.77
N VAL A 24 -6.98 1.41 6.46
CA VAL A 24 -8.12 1.72 7.36
C VAL A 24 -9.01 2.81 6.81
N GLN A 25 -8.73 3.27 5.61
CA GLN A 25 -9.47 4.31 4.89
C GLN A 25 -9.08 4.25 3.42
N SER A 26 -10.02 4.53 2.53
CA SER A 26 -9.69 4.77 1.12
C SER A 26 -8.85 6.06 1.01
N VAL A 27 -7.75 5.98 0.31
CA VAL A 27 -6.93 7.14 -0.08
C VAL A 27 -7.23 7.50 -1.54
N SER A 28 -6.84 8.69 -1.97
CA SER A 28 -6.99 9.08 -3.37
C SER A 28 -6.08 8.22 -4.27
N SER A 29 -6.63 7.81 -5.40
CA SER A 29 -5.88 7.23 -6.52
C SER A 29 -5.48 8.27 -7.56
N ASP A 30 -5.45 9.55 -7.19
CA ASP A 30 -5.18 10.74 -8.01
C ASP A 30 -6.36 11.20 -8.89
N GLU A 31 -7.46 10.45 -8.90
CA GLU A 31 -8.65 10.74 -9.72
C GLU A 31 -9.81 11.31 -8.91
N PHE A 32 -9.83 11.10 -7.59
CA PHE A 32 -10.92 11.55 -6.72
C PHE A 32 -10.45 11.91 -5.31
N ALA A 33 -11.24 12.71 -4.61
CA ALA A 33 -11.01 12.97 -3.19
C ALA A 33 -11.30 11.72 -2.33
N PRO A 34 -10.51 11.45 -1.27
CA PRO A 34 -10.74 10.30 -0.42
C PRO A 34 -12.08 10.44 0.31
N ALA A 35 -12.82 9.33 0.38
CA ALA A 35 -14.04 9.28 1.17
C ALA A 35 -13.73 9.42 2.68
N PRO A 36 -14.59 10.10 3.45
CA PRO A 36 -14.47 10.10 4.90
C PRO A 36 -14.52 8.67 5.47
N GLN A 37 -13.80 8.43 6.56
CA GLN A 37 -13.88 7.14 7.25
C GLN A 37 -15.32 6.83 7.68
N THR A 38 -15.79 5.63 7.36
CA THR A 38 -17.03 5.09 7.90
C THR A 38 -16.89 4.82 9.41
N PRO A 39 -18.01 4.67 10.16
CA PRO A 39 -17.94 4.27 11.56
C PRO A 39 -17.13 3.00 11.81
N LYS A 40 -17.30 1.96 10.97
CA LYS A 40 -16.52 0.71 11.04
C LYS A 40 -15.03 0.90 10.77
N GLN A 41 -14.66 1.76 9.83
CA GLN A 41 -13.24 2.07 9.59
C GLN A 41 -12.61 2.82 10.78
N LYS A 42 -13.37 3.69 11.45
CA LYS A 42 -12.91 4.36 12.68
C LYS A 42 -12.75 3.36 13.82
N GLU A 43 -13.68 2.43 13.97
CA GLU A 43 -13.64 1.34 14.95
C GLU A 43 -12.41 0.44 14.69
N LEU A 44 -12.20 0.00 13.45
CA LEU A 44 -11.01 -0.77 13.06
C LEU A 44 -9.72 -0.03 13.43
N LYS A 45 -9.62 1.27 13.11
CA LYS A 45 -8.44 2.08 13.44
C LYS A 45 -8.20 2.16 14.95
N ALA A 46 -9.25 2.35 15.74
CA ALA A 46 -9.16 2.37 17.18
C ALA A 46 -8.70 1.01 17.74
N ARG A 47 -9.33 -0.07 17.28
CA ARG A 47 -8.98 -1.45 17.68
C ARG A 47 -7.54 -1.81 17.31
N LEU A 48 -7.12 -1.47 16.12
CA LEU A 48 -5.74 -1.68 15.65
C LEU A 48 -4.73 -0.91 16.52
N SER A 49 -5.05 0.33 16.87
CA SER A 49 -4.19 1.15 17.74
C SER A 49 -4.08 0.57 19.17
N GLU A 50 -5.19 0.09 19.72
CA GLU A 50 -5.25 -0.56 21.03
C GLU A 50 -4.39 -1.83 21.06
N LEU A 51 -4.66 -2.78 20.15
CA LEU A 51 -3.92 -4.03 20.04
C LEU A 51 -2.43 -3.78 19.79
N GLY A 52 -2.11 -2.88 18.86
CA GLY A 52 -0.73 -2.55 18.54
C GLY A 52 0.03 -1.96 19.71
N SER A 53 -0.61 -1.11 20.52
CA SER A 53 0.02 -0.54 21.71
C SER A 53 0.26 -1.58 22.81
N ALA A 54 -0.74 -2.44 23.06
CA ALA A 54 -0.65 -3.49 24.06
C ALA A 54 0.40 -4.55 23.70
N LEU A 55 0.37 -5.03 22.45
CA LEU A 55 1.24 -6.09 21.99
C LEU A 55 2.68 -5.62 21.75
N ALA A 56 2.88 -4.41 21.24
CA ALA A 56 4.21 -3.81 21.14
C ALA A 56 4.87 -3.68 22.52
N LYS A 57 4.14 -3.20 23.51
CA LYS A 57 4.63 -3.13 24.89
C LYS A 57 4.97 -4.51 25.45
N HIS A 58 4.14 -5.51 25.19
CA HIS A 58 4.37 -6.90 25.62
C HIS A 58 5.67 -7.48 25.03
N GLN A 59 5.98 -7.12 23.78
CA GLN A 59 7.19 -7.57 23.07
C GLN A 59 8.41 -6.65 23.25
N GLY A 60 8.31 -5.59 24.05
CA GLY A 60 9.41 -4.65 24.24
C GLY A 60 9.74 -3.81 22.99
N LEU A 61 8.79 -3.65 22.08
CA LEU A 61 8.96 -2.94 20.82
C LEU A 61 8.27 -1.58 20.82
N SER A 62 8.75 -0.67 19.97
CA SER A 62 7.93 0.48 19.59
C SER A 62 6.74 -0.01 18.73
N ARG A 63 5.62 0.69 18.78
CA ARG A 63 4.44 0.37 17.96
C ARG A 63 4.77 0.33 16.46
N ARG A 64 5.67 1.20 16.01
CA ARG A 64 6.15 1.22 14.62
C ARG A 64 6.91 -0.06 14.27
N ALA A 65 7.85 -0.47 15.10
CA ALA A 65 8.62 -1.70 14.87
C ALA A 65 7.71 -2.94 14.93
N PHE A 66 6.75 -2.97 15.85
CA PHE A 66 5.77 -4.04 15.94
C PHE A 66 4.98 -4.23 14.64
N PHE A 67 4.44 -3.15 14.07
CA PHE A 67 3.65 -3.20 12.84
C PHE A 67 4.47 -3.44 11.56
N GLN A 68 5.77 -3.45 11.64
CA GLN A 68 6.66 -3.86 10.53
C GLN A 68 6.91 -5.38 10.49
N GLY A 69 6.50 -6.11 11.52
CA GLY A 69 6.70 -7.55 11.63
C GLY A 69 5.43 -8.38 11.40
N ALA A 70 5.61 -9.70 11.27
CA ALA A 70 4.52 -10.64 11.07
C ALA A 70 3.50 -10.63 12.22
N ALA A 71 3.93 -10.44 13.47
CA ALA A 71 3.04 -10.29 14.63
C ALA A 71 2.14 -9.04 14.52
N GLY A 72 2.65 -7.96 13.97
CA GLY A 72 1.87 -6.74 13.69
C GLY A 72 0.81 -6.97 12.62
N MET A 73 1.13 -7.74 11.58
CA MET A 73 0.15 -8.13 10.56
C MET A 73 -0.92 -9.07 11.14
N ALA A 74 -0.53 -10.06 11.96
CA ALA A 74 -1.49 -10.92 12.65
C ALA A 74 -2.44 -10.09 13.54
N ALA A 75 -1.93 -9.09 14.28
CA ALA A 75 -2.75 -8.18 15.07
C ALA A 75 -3.72 -7.35 14.20
N ALA A 76 -3.30 -6.98 13.00
CA ALA A 76 -4.17 -6.26 12.06
C ALA A 76 -5.32 -7.14 11.58
N PHE A 77 -5.07 -8.40 11.24
CA PHE A 77 -6.13 -9.35 10.86
C PHE A 77 -7.07 -9.68 12.02
N VAL A 78 -6.56 -9.77 13.26
CA VAL A 78 -7.41 -9.91 14.46
C VAL A 78 -8.31 -8.67 14.62
N ALA A 79 -7.78 -7.46 14.46
CA ALA A 79 -8.58 -6.25 14.53
C ALA A 79 -9.67 -6.20 13.43
N MET A 80 -9.38 -6.69 12.23
CA MET A 80 -10.37 -6.82 11.15
C MET A 80 -11.45 -7.83 11.51
N ASN A 81 -11.08 -8.99 12.06
CA ASN A 81 -12.04 -9.99 12.51
C ASN A 81 -12.95 -9.45 13.61
N ASP A 82 -12.39 -8.71 14.58
CA ASP A 82 -13.16 -8.09 15.67
C ASP A 82 -14.18 -7.05 15.13
N THR A 83 -13.83 -6.35 14.03
CA THR A 83 -14.66 -5.27 13.48
C THR A 83 -15.70 -5.76 12.46
N TYR A 84 -15.32 -6.71 11.61
CA TYR A 84 -16.12 -7.12 10.44
C TYR A 84 -16.66 -8.55 10.52
N GLY A 85 -16.29 -9.29 11.57
CA GLY A 85 -16.56 -10.74 11.69
C GLY A 85 -15.37 -11.58 11.25
N GLN A 86 -15.41 -12.87 11.52
CA GLN A 86 -14.32 -13.80 11.22
C GLN A 86 -14.12 -13.95 9.71
N ILE A 87 -13.11 -13.26 9.18
CA ILE A 87 -12.71 -13.28 7.77
C ILE A 87 -11.36 -13.98 7.60
N TYR A 88 -10.43 -13.70 8.51
CA TYR A 88 -9.06 -14.19 8.44
C TYR A 88 -8.80 -15.27 9.49
N ASP A 89 -8.08 -16.28 9.10
CA ASP A 89 -7.55 -17.29 10.04
C ASP A 89 -6.29 -16.73 10.73
N ALA A 90 -6.49 -15.74 11.59
CA ALA A 90 -5.44 -15.12 12.40
C ALA A 90 -5.90 -15.07 13.88
N THR A 91 -4.97 -15.34 14.79
CA THR A 91 -5.28 -15.43 16.21
C THR A 91 -4.51 -14.43 17.04
N LEU A 92 -5.07 -14.06 18.20
CA LEU A 92 -4.37 -13.22 19.17
C LEU A 92 -3.09 -13.90 19.70
N ALA A 93 -3.05 -15.24 19.72
CA ALA A 93 -1.87 -15.99 20.11
C ALA A 93 -0.71 -15.76 19.14
N GLU A 94 -0.97 -15.75 17.84
CA GLU A 94 0.04 -15.40 16.82
C GLU A 94 0.50 -13.96 16.96
N ALA A 95 -0.43 -13.03 17.16
CA ALA A 95 -0.07 -11.61 17.35
C ALA A 95 0.77 -11.36 18.61
N ARG A 96 0.67 -12.21 19.63
CA ARG A 96 1.45 -12.14 20.88
C ARG A 96 2.82 -12.80 20.79
N ASP A 97 2.97 -13.78 19.92
CA ASP A 97 4.18 -14.59 19.81
C ASP A 97 4.85 -14.37 18.45
N PRO A 98 5.94 -13.58 18.40
CA PRO A 98 6.65 -13.33 17.14
C PRO A 98 7.15 -14.59 16.44
N ALA A 99 7.48 -15.66 17.19
CA ALA A 99 7.96 -16.89 16.60
C ALA A 99 6.85 -17.60 15.83
N ARG A 100 5.65 -17.70 16.40
CA ARG A 100 4.46 -18.24 15.71
C ARG A 100 4.06 -17.43 14.50
N ALA A 101 4.07 -16.09 14.62
CA ALA A 101 3.75 -15.21 13.51
C ALA A 101 4.76 -15.37 12.35
N ASN A 102 6.05 -15.49 12.67
CA ASN A 102 7.10 -15.70 11.68
C ASN A 102 7.04 -17.11 11.05
N GLU A 103 6.70 -18.13 11.81
CA GLU A 103 6.49 -19.49 11.30
C GLU A 103 5.36 -19.50 10.26
N ARG A 104 4.21 -18.89 10.58
CA ARG A 104 3.11 -18.73 9.62
C ARG A 104 3.51 -17.93 8.39
N ALA A 105 4.15 -16.78 8.56
CA ALA A 105 4.64 -15.96 7.44
C ALA A 105 5.62 -16.74 6.55
N SER A 106 6.48 -17.58 7.15
CA SER A 106 7.40 -18.43 6.41
C SER A 106 6.69 -19.54 5.64
N GLY A 107 5.60 -20.09 6.20
CA GLY A 107 4.76 -21.08 5.52
C GLY A 107 4.00 -20.51 4.30
N LEU A 108 3.85 -19.19 4.22
CA LEU A 108 3.25 -18.50 3.07
C LEU A 108 4.27 -18.15 1.97
N ARG A 109 5.56 -18.36 2.21
CA ARG A 109 6.59 -18.16 1.19
C ARG A 109 6.37 -19.14 0.03
N GLY A 110 6.46 -18.63 -1.18
CA GLY A 110 6.18 -19.42 -2.39
C GLY A 110 4.69 -19.50 -2.74
N GLN A 111 3.83 -18.79 -2.03
CA GLN A 111 2.46 -18.58 -2.48
C GLN A 111 2.47 -17.86 -3.84
N PHE A 112 1.70 -18.40 -4.80
CA PHE A 112 1.57 -17.74 -6.10
C PHE A 112 0.80 -16.45 -5.97
N ILE A 113 1.43 -15.34 -6.34
CA ILE A 113 0.84 -14.02 -6.32
C ILE A 113 0.75 -13.49 -7.75
N MET A 114 -0.45 -13.14 -8.18
CA MET A 114 -0.74 -12.53 -9.46
C MET A 114 -1.44 -11.20 -9.26
N ASP A 115 -0.87 -10.12 -9.78
CA ASP A 115 -1.54 -8.84 -9.87
C ASP A 115 -2.37 -8.78 -11.17
N MET A 116 -3.68 -8.66 -11.02
CA MET A 116 -4.61 -8.70 -12.14
C MET A 116 -4.81 -7.36 -12.83
N HIS A 117 -4.21 -6.28 -12.35
CA HIS A 117 -4.40 -4.96 -12.93
C HIS A 117 -3.19 -4.05 -12.68
N THR A 118 -2.25 -4.08 -13.60
CA THR A 118 -1.07 -3.22 -13.56
C THR A 118 -0.95 -2.40 -14.84
N HIS A 119 -0.32 -1.24 -14.74
CA HIS A 119 0.06 -0.42 -15.88
C HIS A 119 1.21 0.53 -15.51
N PHE A 120 1.85 1.06 -16.53
CA PHE A 120 2.82 2.14 -16.45
C PHE A 120 2.65 3.05 -17.65
N LEU A 121 3.34 4.18 -17.67
CA LEU A 121 3.28 5.12 -18.79
C LEU A 121 4.41 4.86 -19.79
N ARG A 122 4.09 5.04 -21.06
CA ARG A 122 5.06 4.99 -22.17
C ARG A 122 6.14 6.06 -22.00
N GLU A 123 7.33 5.84 -22.57
CA GLU A 123 8.48 6.73 -22.42
C GLU A 123 8.23 8.13 -23.02
N ASP A 124 7.48 8.21 -24.11
CA ASP A 124 7.16 9.43 -24.84
C ASP A 124 5.79 10.04 -24.44
N THR A 125 5.36 9.76 -23.20
CA THR A 125 4.07 10.24 -22.70
C THR A 125 3.99 11.76 -22.68
N ARG A 126 2.75 12.27 -22.88
CA ARG A 126 2.38 13.70 -22.74
C ARG A 126 1.54 13.96 -21.48
N LEU A 127 1.49 12.97 -20.61
CA LEU A 127 0.55 12.94 -19.48
C LEU A 127 1.13 13.62 -18.22
N GLU A 128 1.82 14.75 -18.35
CA GLU A 128 2.30 15.55 -17.21
C GLU A 128 1.17 15.99 -16.26
N GLY A 129 -0.08 15.95 -16.76
CA GLY A 129 -1.27 16.16 -15.94
C GLY A 129 -1.35 15.21 -14.75
N PHE A 130 -0.93 13.95 -14.90
CA PHE A 130 -0.87 12.99 -13.80
C PHE A 130 0.11 13.41 -12.71
N VAL A 131 1.30 13.91 -13.08
CA VAL A 131 2.28 14.41 -12.11
C VAL A 131 1.69 15.57 -11.30
N ARG A 132 1.04 16.53 -11.97
CA ARG A 132 0.37 17.65 -11.28
C ARG A 132 -0.77 17.19 -10.37
N SER A 133 -1.54 16.19 -10.80
CA SER A 133 -2.61 15.58 -9.99
C SER A 133 -2.03 14.92 -8.73
N ARG A 134 -0.99 14.10 -8.88
CA ARG A 134 -0.30 13.44 -7.76
C ARG A 134 0.29 14.46 -6.76
N GLU A 135 0.92 15.52 -7.25
CA GLU A 135 1.41 16.61 -6.41
C GLU A 135 0.28 17.30 -5.63
N ALA A 136 -0.84 17.60 -6.30
CA ALA A 136 -2.00 18.21 -5.67
C ALA A 136 -2.58 17.32 -4.58
N VAL A 137 -2.72 16.01 -4.85
CA VAL A 137 -3.20 14.99 -3.91
C VAL A 137 -2.24 14.87 -2.71
N GLY A 138 -0.93 14.89 -2.95
CA GLY A 138 0.08 14.88 -1.91
C GLY A 138 0.04 16.13 -1.04
N LYS A 139 -0.08 17.33 -1.64
CA LYS A 139 -0.22 18.61 -0.93
C LYS A 139 -1.49 18.69 -0.11
N ALA A 140 -2.60 18.17 -0.63
CA ALA A 140 -3.88 18.09 0.08
C ALA A 140 -3.88 17.05 1.23
N GLY A 141 -2.85 16.21 1.33
CA GLY A 141 -2.79 15.12 2.30
C GLY A 141 -3.77 13.97 2.03
N TRP A 142 -4.33 13.90 0.82
CA TRP A 142 -5.30 12.87 0.44
C TRP A 142 -4.65 11.50 0.22
N ASN A 143 -3.38 11.48 -0.11
CA ASN A 143 -2.55 10.28 -0.14
C ASN A 143 -1.26 10.50 0.66
N PRO A 144 -1.15 9.91 1.86
CA PRO A 144 0.04 10.08 2.70
C PRO A 144 1.34 9.56 2.07
N ALA A 145 1.27 8.65 1.11
CA ALA A 145 2.44 8.12 0.43
C ALA A 145 3.10 9.15 -0.51
N LEU A 146 2.31 10.10 -1.02
CA LEU A 146 2.77 11.16 -1.92
C LEU A 146 3.20 12.43 -1.17
N GLN A 147 2.85 12.58 0.10
CA GLN A 147 3.09 13.81 0.85
C GLN A 147 4.57 14.09 1.04
N GLY A 148 4.99 15.30 0.64
CA GLY A 148 6.37 15.77 0.78
C GLY A 148 7.37 15.10 -0.16
N LYS A 149 6.90 14.33 -1.14
CA LYS A 149 7.74 13.72 -2.17
C LYS A 149 7.57 14.48 -3.48
N PRO A 150 8.66 14.87 -4.15
CA PRO A 150 8.57 15.34 -5.53
C PRO A 150 8.00 14.21 -6.39
N GLN A 151 7.18 14.58 -7.36
CA GLN A 151 6.59 13.65 -8.31
C GLN A 151 7.17 13.90 -9.70
N THR A 152 7.50 12.84 -10.41
CA THR A 152 8.04 12.92 -11.77
C THR A 152 7.35 11.91 -12.68
N LEU A 153 7.47 12.09 -14.00
CA LEU A 153 7.00 11.08 -14.94
C LEU A 153 7.77 9.76 -14.80
N ASP A 154 9.01 9.79 -14.36
CA ASP A 154 9.83 8.58 -14.21
C ASP A 154 9.28 7.65 -13.12
N ASP A 155 8.60 8.21 -12.10
CA ASP A 155 7.90 7.41 -11.10
C ASP A 155 6.76 6.55 -11.68
N LEU A 156 6.32 6.86 -12.89
CA LEU A 156 5.21 6.21 -13.58
C LEU A 156 5.65 5.35 -14.78
N LYS A 157 6.95 5.26 -15.06
CA LYS A 157 7.51 4.56 -16.22
C LYS A 157 7.92 3.12 -15.91
N PHE A 158 8.30 2.39 -16.95
CA PHE A 158 8.63 0.97 -16.91
C PHE A 158 9.69 0.59 -15.86
N ALA A 159 10.75 1.37 -15.71
CA ALA A 159 11.81 1.04 -14.76
C ALA A 159 11.31 1.00 -13.30
N ASN A 160 10.50 1.98 -12.90
CA ASN A 160 9.90 2.01 -11.59
C ASN A 160 8.82 0.92 -11.43
N TYR A 161 7.99 0.72 -12.45
CA TYR A 161 7.02 -0.37 -12.49
C TYR A 161 7.69 -1.74 -12.26
N PHE A 162 8.75 -2.04 -12.99
CA PHE A 162 9.48 -3.30 -12.85
C PHE A 162 10.02 -3.47 -11.42
N LYS A 163 10.61 -2.40 -10.87
CA LYS A 163 11.14 -2.39 -9.51
C LYS A 163 10.04 -2.66 -8.49
N GLU A 164 8.95 -1.90 -8.52
CA GLU A 164 7.89 -1.99 -7.50
C GLU A 164 7.12 -3.31 -7.56
N ILE A 165 6.83 -3.80 -8.77
CA ILE A 165 6.01 -5.01 -8.95
C ILE A 165 6.83 -6.30 -8.77
N PHE A 166 8.06 -6.37 -9.27
CA PHE A 166 8.80 -7.63 -9.33
C PHE A 166 10.05 -7.69 -8.42
N LEU A 167 10.59 -6.54 -7.99
CA LEU A 167 11.77 -6.53 -7.11
C LEU A 167 11.43 -6.17 -5.65
N ASP A 168 10.46 -5.30 -5.43
CA ASP A 168 10.07 -4.83 -4.11
C ASP A 168 8.83 -5.56 -3.56
N SER A 169 8.23 -6.49 -4.33
CA SER A 169 7.09 -7.31 -3.92
C SER A 169 7.31 -8.78 -4.29
N ASP A 170 6.46 -9.66 -3.74
CA ASP A 170 6.46 -11.09 -4.04
C ASP A 170 5.58 -11.44 -5.27
N THR A 171 5.21 -10.47 -6.10
CA THR A 171 4.41 -10.67 -7.30
C THR A 171 5.19 -11.47 -8.34
N GLN A 172 4.62 -12.59 -8.76
CA GLN A 172 5.23 -13.48 -9.75
C GLN A 172 4.69 -13.28 -11.16
N VAL A 173 3.43 -12.86 -11.27
CA VAL A 173 2.77 -12.57 -12.54
C VAL A 173 1.98 -11.28 -12.43
N ALA A 174 2.06 -10.45 -13.45
CA ALA A 174 1.28 -9.22 -13.53
C ALA A 174 0.56 -9.10 -14.88
N LEU A 175 -0.71 -8.74 -14.85
CA LEU A 175 -1.49 -8.42 -16.06
C LEU A 175 -1.26 -6.96 -16.42
N ILE A 176 -0.53 -6.70 -17.51
CA ILE A 176 -0.31 -5.34 -18.00
C ILE A 176 -1.51 -4.90 -18.81
N SER A 177 -2.26 -3.94 -18.29
CA SER A 177 -3.36 -3.28 -18.99
C SER A 177 -2.91 -1.93 -19.57
N GLY A 178 -3.57 -1.50 -20.64
CA GLY A 178 -3.43 -0.16 -21.21
C GLY A 178 -4.71 0.61 -21.02
N SER A 179 -4.60 1.92 -20.90
CA SER A 179 -5.76 2.81 -20.97
C SER A 179 -5.80 3.42 -22.37
N GLY A 180 -6.88 3.13 -23.11
CA GLY A 180 -7.12 3.72 -24.43
C GLY A 180 -7.68 5.14 -24.29
N SER A 181 -7.46 5.95 -25.32
CA SER A 181 -8.03 7.27 -25.52
C SER A 181 -8.42 7.43 -26.98
N GLU A 182 -9.14 8.49 -27.34
CA GLU A 182 -9.43 8.83 -28.73
C GLU A 182 -8.14 9.06 -29.53
N ASP A 183 -7.15 9.72 -28.92
CA ASP A 183 -5.82 9.88 -29.52
C ASP A 183 -4.86 8.78 -29.01
N PRO A 184 -4.34 7.92 -29.90
CA PRO A 184 -3.37 6.87 -29.50
C PRO A 184 -2.11 7.41 -28.80
N ARG A 185 -1.77 8.69 -28.97
CA ARG A 185 -0.62 9.33 -28.31
C ARG A 185 -0.87 9.54 -26.81
N ASP A 186 -2.13 9.52 -26.39
CA ASP A 186 -2.55 9.68 -24.99
C ASP A 186 -2.80 8.31 -24.32
N TRP A 187 -2.60 7.20 -25.03
CA TRP A 187 -2.68 5.88 -24.43
C TRP A 187 -1.52 5.67 -23.45
N PHE A 188 -1.80 5.03 -22.34
CA PHE A 188 -0.73 4.61 -21.42
C PHE A 188 0.27 3.71 -22.12
N LEU A 189 -0.24 2.67 -22.78
CA LEU A 189 0.56 1.69 -23.52
C LEU A 189 -0.22 1.22 -24.74
N THR A 190 0.44 1.12 -25.89
CA THR A 190 -0.09 0.38 -27.04
C THR A 190 0.05 -1.13 -26.83
N ASN A 191 -0.59 -1.94 -27.68
CA ASN A 191 -0.46 -3.40 -27.61
C ASN A 191 0.99 -3.86 -27.86
N GLU A 192 1.68 -3.21 -28.77
CA GLU A 192 3.09 -3.48 -29.09
C GLU A 192 3.99 -3.18 -27.89
N MET A 193 3.77 -2.05 -27.21
CA MET A 193 4.51 -1.67 -25.99
C MET A 193 4.27 -2.67 -24.85
N LYS A 194 3.05 -3.15 -24.67
CA LYS A 194 2.73 -4.20 -23.69
C LYS A 194 3.44 -5.52 -24.03
N ALA A 195 3.46 -5.90 -25.31
CA ALA A 195 4.17 -7.09 -25.75
C ALA A 195 5.69 -6.99 -25.53
N GLN A 196 6.27 -5.83 -25.82
CA GLN A 196 7.69 -5.57 -25.55
C GLN A 196 8.00 -5.60 -24.05
N ALA A 197 7.20 -4.94 -23.23
CA ALA A 197 7.35 -4.94 -21.77
C ALA A 197 7.29 -6.36 -21.19
N ARG A 198 6.37 -7.21 -21.70
CA ARG A 198 6.31 -8.63 -21.32
C ARG A 198 7.60 -9.37 -21.66
N ALA A 199 8.14 -9.15 -22.84
CA ALA A 199 9.40 -9.77 -23.25
C ALA A 199 10.57 -9.31 -22.34
N ASP A 200 10.64 -8.03 -22.04
CA ASP A 200 11.67 -7.44 -21.18
C ASP A 200 11.60 -7.97 -19.75
N VAL A 201 10.39 -8.06 -19.16
CA VAL A 201 10.18 -8.63 -17.83
C VAL A 201 10.64 -10.09 -17.81
N ASN A 202 10.18 -10.91 -18.76
CA ASN A 202 10.53 -12.32 -18.81
C ASN A 202 12.04 -12.56 -18.98
N THR A 203 12.74 -11.65 -19.66
CA THR A 203 14.19 -11.74 -19.82
C THR A 203 14.96 -11.33 -18.56
N LYS A 204 14.43 -10.39 -17.78
CA LYS A 204 15.10 -9.83 -16.59
C LYS A 204 14.76 -10.56 -15.30
N ALA A 205 13.58 -11.17 -15.23
CA ALA A 205 13.06 -11.87 -14.05
C ALA A 205 13.15 -13.40 -14.15
N GLY A 206 13.47 -13.95 -15.32
CA GLY A 206 13.66 -15.40 -15.60
C GLY A 206 15.11 -15.81 -15.40
#